data_415ec76ccc1cdfc7e77d8ed3f3508ffd
#
_entry.id   415ec76ccc1cdfc7e77d8ed3f3508ffd
#
_cell.length_a   1.000
_cell.length_b   1.000
_cell.length_c   1.000
_cell.angle_alpha   90.00
_cell.angle_beta   90.00
_cell.angle_gamma   90.00
#
_symmetry.space_group_name_H-M   'P 1'
#
loop_
_entity.id
_entity.type
_entity.pdbx_description
1 polymer ?
#
loop_
_entity_poly.entity_id
_entity_poly.type
_entity_poly.pdbx_seq_one_letter_code
_entity_poly.pdbx_strand_id
1 'polypeptide(L)'
;MVVMAKNQFDVQVSVNFARINNIRLVIRNTGRDYLGRSTGYGALALNTHGLQTVQFMKTYTGPGNWSGSAVKVGAGVMLRDLYPQAAAQGVDIVGGECPVCAAWSARSLTGTRTDIDIIDSRHRRWLYPRRRL
;
A
#
# COMPACT_ATOMS: atom_id res chain seq x y z
N MET A 1 -21.36 -3.30 5.34
CA MET A 1 -21.26 -2.33 4.20
C MET A 1 -19.81 -2.28 3.72
N VAL A 2 -19.57 -2.16 2.40
CA VAL A 2 -18.23 -2.09 1.82
C VAL A 2 -18.13 -0.86 0.93
N VAL A 3 -17.08 -0.07 1.10
CA VAL A 3 -16.73 1.06 0.22
C VAL A 3 -15.49 0.68 -0.58
N MET A 4 -15.55 0.81 -1.90
CA MET A 4 -14.42 0.57 -2.81
C MET A 4 -13.75 1.91 -3.10
N ALA A 5 -12.64 2.19 -2.42
CA ALA A 5 -11.89 3.42 -2.66
C ALA A 5 -11.14 3.37 -4.00
N LYS A 6 -11.29 4.41 -4.80
CA LYS A 6 -10.58 4.60 -6.09
C LYS A 6 -9.52 5.70 -6.02
N ASN A 7 -9.62 6.56 -5.02
CA ASN A 7 -8.72 7.68 -4.83
C ASN A 7 -8.60 8.03 -3.33
N GLN A 8 -7.71 8.96 -3.02
CA GLN A 8 -7.46 9.42 -1.66
C GLN A 8 -8.68 10.10 -1.02
N PHE A 9 -9.48 10.79 -1.81
CA PHE A 9 -10.69 11.47 -1.33
C PHE A 9 -11.72 10.46 -0.81
N ASP A 10 -11.93 9.35 -1.52
CA ASP A 10 -12.82 8.28 -1.08
C ASP A 10 -12.40 7.71 0.28
N VAL A 11 -11.09 7.57 0.50
CA VAL A 11 -10.53 7.12 1.78
C VAL A 11 -10.86 8.12 2.89
N GLN A 12 -10.60 9.42 2.65
CA GLN A 12 -10.86 10.49 3.63
C GLN A 12 -12.34 10.56 4.01
N VAL A 13 -13.22 10.55 3.02
CA VAL A 13 -14.68 10.59 3.24
C VAL A 13 -15.14 9.37 4.03
N SER A 14 -14.66 8.18 3.70
CA SER A 14 -15.05 6.94 4.39
C SER A 14 -14.59 6.93 5.85
N VAL A 15 -13.37 7.37 6.13
CA VAL A 15 -12.84 7.49 7.49
C VAL A 15 -13.62 8.51 8.29
N ASN A 16 -13.92 9.68 7.71
CA ASN A 16 -14.71 10.71 8.37
C ASN A 16 -16.15 10.25 8.63
N PHE A 17 -16.77 9.56 7.69
CA PHE A 17 -18.10 8.99 7.87
C PHE A 17 -18.14 8.00 9.04
N ALA A 18 -17.18 7.08 9.10
CA ALA A 18 -17.08 6.12 10.19
C ALA A 18 -16.87 6.81 11.54
N ARG A 19 -16.04 7.86 11.59
CA ARG A 19 -15.76 8.64 12.80
C ARG A 19 -16.98 9.39 13.30
N ILE A 20 -17.70 10.11 12.39
CA ILE A 20 -18.86 10.94 12.77
C ILE A 20 -20.01 10.05 13.26
N ASN A 21 -20.21 8.89 12.65
CA ASN A 21 -21.31 8.00 12.98
C ASN A 21 -20.92 6.92 14.02
N ASN A 22 -19.72 7.01 14.61
CA ASN A 22 -19.20 6.05 15.56
C ASN A 22 -19.30 4.59 15.08
N ILE A 23 -18.97 4.36 13.79
CA ILE A 23 -19.02 3.04 13.15
C ILE A 23 -17.62 2.43 13.19
N ARG A 24 -17.54 1.14 13.53
CA ARG A 24 -16.29 0.37 13.41
C ARG A 24 -15.82 0.38 11.97
N LEU A 25 -14.57 0.82 11.74
CA LEU A 25 -13.93 0.79 10.44
C LEU A 25 -12.97 -0.40 10.34
N VAL A 26 -13.06 -1.12 9.23
CA VAL A 26 -12.13 -2.19 8.85
C VAL A 26 -11.53 -1.84 7.49
N ILE A 27 -10.21 -1.88 7.38
CA ILE A 27 -9.50 -1.60 6.13
C ILE A 27 -8.98 -2.91 5.57
N ARG A 28 -9.25 -3.16 4.29
CA ARG A 28 -8.72 -4.33 3.60
C ARG A 28 -8.38 -4.03 2.15
N ASN A 29 -7.46 -4.79 1.60
CA ASN A 29 -7.28 -4.92 0.16
C ASN A 29 -7.86 -6.27 -0.29
N THR A 30 -7.04 -7.33 -0.40
CA THR A 30 -7.50 -8.68 -0.79
C THR A 30 -8.06 -9.48 0.38
N GLY A 31 -7.88 -9.03 1.62
CA GLY A 31 -8.47 -9.66 2.80
C GLY A 31 -7.81 -10.97 3.22
N ARG A 32 -6.48 -11.00 3.31
CA ARG A 32 -5.67 -12.21 3.58
C ARG A 32 -5.23 -12.36 5.04
N ASP A 33 -5.84 -11.63 5.97
CA ASP A 33 -5.48 -11.74 7.37
C ASP A 33 -6.05 -13.02 8.00
N TYR A 34 -5.17 -13.88 8.52
CA TYR A 34 -5.54 -15.17 9.11
C TYR A 34 -6.35 -15.05 10.41
N LEU A 35 -6.24 -13.91 11.11
CA LEU A 35 -7.00 -13.65 12.34
C LEU A 35 -8.36 -13.01 12.07
N GLY A 36 -8.78 -12.91 10.80
CA GLY A 36 -10.09 -12.37 10.43
C GLY A 36 -10.24 -10.86 10.58
N ARG A 37 -9.15 -10.10 10.78
CA ARG A 37 -9.20 -8.63 10.98
C ARG A 37 -9.54 -7.86 9.71
N SER A 38 -9.54 -8.52 8.55
CA SER A 38 -10.00 -7.94 7.29
C SER A 38 -11.51 -7.82 7.18
N THR A 39 -12.25 -8.32 8.16
CA THR A 39 -13.72 -8.26 8.25
C THR A 39 -14.16 -7.90 9.67
N GLY A 40 -15.41 -7.52 9.83
CA GLY A 40 -15.99 -7.22 11.13
C GLY A 40 -17.51 -7.14 11.05
N TYR A 41 -18.20 -7.81 11.96
CA TYR A 41 -19.66 -7.68 12.07
C TYR A 41 -20.03 -6.24 12.43
N GLY A 42 -21.02 -5.66 11.74
CA GLY A 42 -21.44 -4.29 11.96
C GLY A 42 -20.44 -3.22 11.52
N ALA A 43 -19.34 -3.61 10.86
CA ALA A 43 -18.31 -2.67 10.43
C ALA A 43 -18.55 -2.10 9.03
N LEU A 44 -18.04 -0.89 8.81
CA LEU A 44 -17.79 -0.34 7.49
C LEU A 44 -16.45 -0.86 6.98
N ALA A 45 -16.44 -1.62 5.89
CA ALA A 45 -15.21 -2.09 5.28
C ALA A 45 -14.76 -1.12 4.18
N LEU A 46 -13.59 -0.51 4.35
CA LEU A 46 -12.92 0.28 3.33
C LEU A 46 -12.00 -0.64 2.53
N ASN A 47 -12.34 -0.88 1.27
CA ASN A 47 -11.55 -1.70 0.38
C ASN A 47 -10.64 -0.82 -0.47
N THR A 48 -9.32 -1.02 -0.34
CA THR A 48 -8.29 -0.25 -1.04
C THR A 48 -7.88 -0.85 -2.37
N HIS A 49 -8.48 -1.97 -2.80
CA HIS A 49 -8.11 -2.66 -4.04
C HIS A 49 -8.26 -1.79 -5.30
N GLY A 50 -9.10 -0.76 -5.26
CA GLY A 50 -9.25 0.21 -6.36
C GLY A 50 -8.07 1.19 -6.53
N LEU A 51 -7.14 1.26 -5.56
CA LEU A 51 -5.96 2.13 -5.63
C LEU A 51 -4.83 1.45 -6.43
N GLN A 52 -4.94 1.44 -7.75
CA GLN A 52 -4.12 0.65 -8.67
C GLN A 52 -3.00 1.44 -9.36
N THR A 53 -2.58 2.57 -8.80
CA THR A 53 -1.54 3.41 -9.41
C THR A 53 -0.17 2.73 -9.33
N VAL A 54 0.54 2.63 -10.46
CA VAL A 54 1.95 2.23 -10.52
C VAL A 54 2.71 3.28 -11.33
N GLN A 55 3.77 3.84 -10.76
CA GLN A 55 4.58 4.86 -11.40
C GLN A 55 6.07 4.59 -11.18
N PHE A 56 6.79 4.29 -12.26
CA PHE A 56 8.22 4.10 -12.24
C PHE A 56 8.93 5.44 -12.40
N MET A 57 9.89 5.73 -11.52
CA MET A 57 10.69 6.94 -11.51
C MET A 57 12.17 6.57 -11.66
N LYS A 58 12.83 7.08 -12.70
CA LYS A 58 14.26 6.84 -12.93
C LYS A 58 15.14 7.54 -11.90
N THR A 59 14.69 8.70 -11.44
CA THR A 59 15.38 9.47 -10.40
C THR A 59 14.37 9.96 -9.39
N TYR A 60 14.56 9.58 -8.16
CA TYR A 60 13.79 10.03 -7.01
C TYR A 60 14.75 10.44 -5.91
N THR A 61 14.50 11.58 -5.28
CA THR A 61 15.27 12.04 -4.11
C THR A 61 14.43 11.81 -2.86
N GLY A 62 14.90 10.92 -2.02
CA GLY A 62 14.24 10.51 -0.79
C GLY A 62 14.82 11.18 0.46
N PRO A 63 14.32 10.82 1.64
CA PRO A 63 14.85 11.29 2.92
C PRO A 63 16.33 10.95 3.08
N GLY A 64 17.11 11.86 3.68
CA GLY A 64 18.53 11.65 3.94
C GLY A 64 19.42 11.80 2.69
N ASN A 65 19.01 12.60 1.72
CA ASN A 65 19.71 12.85 0.46
C ASN A 65 19.95 11.59 -0.39
N TRP A 66 19.17 10.54 -0.14
CA TRP A 66 19.21 9.38 -1.02
C TRP A 66 18.62 9.71 -2.39
N SER A 67 19.29 9.30 -3.45
CA SER A 67 18.81 9.46 -4.83
C SER A 67 18.99 8.15 -5.60
N GLY A 68 17.94 7.74 -6.32
CA GLY A 68 17.96 6.51 -7.09
C GLY A 68 16.67 6.28 -7.85
N SER A 69 16.56 5.12 -8.49
CA SER A 69 15.33 4.70 -9.14
C SER A 69 14.32 4.21 -8.08
N ALA A 70 13.05 4.55 -8.28
CA ALA A 70 11.99 4.20 -7.34
C ALA A 70 10.69 3.86 -8.07
N VAL A 71 9.81 3.14 -7.40
CA VAL A 71 8.47 2.85 -7.88
C VAL A 71 7.45 3.33 -6.86
N LYS A 72 6.51 4.17 -7.30
CA LYS A 72 5.34 4.56 -6.51
C LYS A 72 4.22 3.58 -6.79
N VAL A 73 3.71 2.93 -5.75
CA VAL A 73 2.72 1.86 -5.86
C VAL A 73 1.50 2.19 -5.02
N GLY A 74 0.32 2.08 -5.60
CA GLY A 74 -0.95 2.22 -4.88
C GLY A 74 -1.24 1.02 -3.98
N ALA A 75 -1.93 1.25 -2.88
CA ALA A 75 -2.22 0.23 -1.87
C ALA A 75 -3.10 -0.93 -2.38
N GLY A 76 -3.70 -0.82 -3.56
CA GLY A 76 -4.52 -1.84 -4.19
C GLY A 76 -3.76 -2.80 -5.11
N VAL A 77 -2.55 -2.43 -5.53
CA VAL A 77 -1.76 -3.19 -6.51
C VAL A 77 -1.32 -4.52 -5.91
N MET A 78 -1.50 -5.60 -6.66
CA MET A 78 -1.02 -6.93 -6.27
C MET A 78 0.37 -7.20 -6.83
N LEU A 79 1.14 -8.05 -6.12
CA LEU A 79 2.50 -8.39 -6.54
C LEU A 79 2.54 -9.10 -7.90
N ARG A 80 1.54 -9.93 -8.20
CA ARG A 80 1.41 -10.58 -9.51
C ARG A 80 1.30 -9.59 -10.69
N ASP A 81 0.79 -8.38 -10.42
CA ASP A 81 0.60 -7.34 -11.44
C ASP A 81 1.81 -6.39 -11.47
N LEU A 82 2.50 -6.25 -10.34
CA LEU A 82 3.65 -5.36 -10.19
C LEU A 82 4.94 -5.97 -10.77
N TYR A 83 5.22 -7.24 -10.49
CA TYR A 83 6.47 -7.88 -10.92
C TYR A 83 6.65 -7.96 -12.45
N PRO A 84 5.64 -8.33 -13.26
CA PRO A 84 5.76 -8.29 -14.71
C PRO A 84 6.00 -6.87 -15.24
N GLN A 85 5.36 -5.87 -14.65
CA GLN A 85 5.57 -4.47 -15.03
C GLN A 85 6.99 -4.01 -14.72
N ALA A 86 7.55 -4.39 -13.58
CA ALA A 86 8.92 -4.09 -13.20
C ALA A 86 9.93 -4.76 -14.15
N ALA A 87 9.73 -6.04 -14.45
CA ALA A 87 10.57 -6.78 -15.39
C ALA A 87 10.55 -6.14 -16.80
N ALA A 88 9.39 -5.67 -17.27
CA ALA A 88 9.26 -4.95 -18.53
C ALA A 88 10.02 -3.61 -18.55
N GLN A 89 10.28 -3.01 -17.38
CA GLN A 89 11.08 -1.79 -17.23
C GLN A 89 12.57 -2.08 -16.94
N GLY A 90 12.96 -3.36 -16.88
CA GLY A 90 14.32 -3.76 -16.57
C GLY A 90 14.75 -3.45 -15.12
N VAL A 91 13.79 -3.43 -14.19
CA VAL A 91 14.04 -3.17 -12.77
C VAL A 91 13.59 -4.35 -11.91
N ASP A 92 14.38 -4.68 -10.90
CA ASP A 92 14.03 -5.70 -9.92
C ASP A 92 13.37 -5.04 -8.70
N ILE A 93 12.31 -5.67 -8.21
CA ILE A 93 11.60 -5.24 -7.01
C ILE A 93 11.74 -6.33 -5.95
N VAL A 94 12.24 -5.96 -4.78
CA VAL A 94 12.27 -6.84 -3.61
C VAL A 94 10.92 -6.75 -2.89
N GLY A 95 10.19 -7.84 -2.82
CA GLY A 95 8.86 -7.90 -2.21
C GLY A 95 8.54 -9.27 -1.64
N GLY A 96 7.27 -9.48 -1.31
CA GLY A 96 6.79 -10.76 -0.77
C GLY A 96 6.60 -11.82 -1.84
N GLU A 97 6.42 -13.05 -1.40
CA GLU A 97 6.22 -14.22 -2.28
C GLU A 97 4.76 -14.40 -2.74
N CYS A 98 3.82 -13.84 -1.98
CA CYS A 98 2.39 -14.05 -2.22
C CYS A 98 1.90 -13.25 -3.43
N PRO A 99 1.60 -13.88 -4.57
CA PRO A 99 1.24 -13.16 -5.80
C PRO A 99 -0.09 -12.40 -5.69
N VAL A 100 -1.02 -12.88 -4.88
CA VAL A 100 -2.34 -12.24 -4.66
C VAL A 100 -2.37 -11.34 -3.42
N CYS A 101 -1.25 -11.15 -2.75
CA CYS A 101 -1.13 -10.17 -1.69
C CYS A 101 -0.92 -8.79 -2.30
N ALA A 102 -1.40 -7.76 -1.61
CA ALA A 102 -1.08 -6.40 -1.99
C ALA A 102 0.44 -6.20 -1.96
N ALA A 103 0.97 -5.39 -2.85
CA ALA A 103 2.39 -5.03 -2.86
C ALA A 103 2.85 -4.53 -1.48
N TRP A 104 1.92 -4.01 -0.72
CA TRP A 104 2.09 -3.53 0.65
C TRP A 104 2.08 -4.61 1.75
N SER A 105 1.59 -5.82 1.53
CA SER A 105 1.43 -6.80 2.63
C SER A 105 2.73 -7.44 3.11
N ALA A 106 3.85 -7.13 2.48
CA ALA A 106 5.17 -7.55 2.93
C ALA A 106 5.68 -6.67 4.09
N ARG A 107 5.14 -6.90 5.31
CA ARG A 107 5.72 -6.43 6.58
C ARG A 107 5.79 -4.94 6.86
N SER A 108 4.70 -4.21 6.80
CA SER A 108 4.60 -3.03 7.65
C SER A 108 3.72 -3.32 8.87
N LEU A 109 4.27 -4.00 9.86
CA LEU A 109 3.68 -4.14 11.19
C LEU A 109 3.87 -2.88 12.06
N THR A 110 4.45 -1.83 11.53
CA THR A 110 4.66 -0.59 12.27
C THR A 110 4.18 0.61 11.46
N GLY A 111 2.90 0.91 11.62
CA GLY A 111 2.39 2.28 11.64
C GLY A 111 2.40 3.10 10.36
N THR A 112 1.19 3.32 9.87
CA THR A 112 0.72 4.63 9.39
C THR A 112 1.58 5.37 8.37
N ARG A 113 1.49 4.99 7.10
CA ARG A 113 1.39 5.96 6.00
C ARG A 113 0.84 5.29 4.74
N THR A 114 -0.20 5.86 4.19
CA THR A 114 -1.14 5.24 3.26
C THR A 114 -0.82 5.47 1.79
N ASP A 115 0.28 6.10 1.41
CA ASP A 115 0.29 6.67 0.08
C ASP A 115 1.46 6.30 -0.84
N ILE A 116 2.62 5.89 -0.33
CA ILE A 116 3.76 5.69 -1.22
C ILE A 116 4.74 4.69 -0.63
N ASP A 117 4.89 3.53 -1.26
CA ASP A 117 6.06 2.71 -1.08
C ASP A 117 7.07 3.00 -2.18
N ILE A 118 8.22 3.41 -1.75
CA ILE A 118 9.36 3.64 -2.62
C ILE A 118 10.30 2.47 -2.43
N ILE A 119 10.48 1.69 -3.48
CA ILE A 119 11.36 0.53 -3.50
C ILE A 119 12.59 0.89 -4.32
N ASP A 120 13.76 0.86 -3.68
CA ASP A 120 15.03 1.04 -4.37
C ASP A 120 15.48 -0.27 -5.02
N SER A 121 15.65 -0.26 -6.33
CA SER A 121 16.09 -1.42 -7.11
C SER A 121 17.55 -1.83 -6.88
N ARG A 122 18.39 -0.94 -6.33
CA ARG A 122 19.85 -1.18 -6.16
C ARG A 122 20.25 -1.57 -4.76
N HIS A 123 19.49 -1.15 -3.76
CA HIS A 123 19.79 -1.43 -2.36
C HIS A 123 18.63 -2.21 -1.77
N ARG A 124 18.82 -3.43 -1.42
CA ARG A 124 17.88 -4.35 -0.77
C ARG A 124 17.34 -3.81 0.58
N ARG A 125 17.10 -2.53 0.66
CA ARG A 125 16.61 -1.82 1.86
C ARG A 125 15.34 -1.08 1.55
N TRP A 126 14.34 -1.29 2.40
CA TRP A 126 13.15 -0.47 2.45
C TRP A 126 13.53 0.91 2.98
N LEU A 127 13.27 1.96 2.22
CA LEU A 127 13.50 3.33 2.67
C LEU A 127 12.31 3.79 3.52
N TYR A 128 12.39 3.54 4.81
CA TYR A 128 11.51 4.15 5.78
C TYR A 128 12.11 5.47 6.29
N PRO A 129 11.36 6.57 6.33
CA PRO A 129 11.76 7.70 7.13
C PRO A 129 11.66 7.28 8.61
N ARG A 130 12.79 7.00 9.24
CA ARG A 130 12.86 6.87 10.69
C ARG A 130 12.43 8.21 11.29
N ARG A 131 11.28 8.27 11.94
CA ARG A 131 11.02 9.33 12.90
C ARG A 131 11.95 9.08 14.08
N ARG A 132 12.80 10.04 14.40
CA ARG A 132 13.37 10.13 15.75
C ARG A 132 12.20 10.40 16.68
N LEU A 133 12.05 9.56 17.70
CA LEU A 133 11.23 9.82 18.86
C LEU A 133 11.86 10.97 19.63
#